data_459941f2619aaf47bf17c60296bcc87c
#
_entry.id   459941f2619aaf47bf17c60296bcc87c
#
_cell.length_a   1.000
_cell.length_b   1.000
_cell.length_c   1.000
_cell.angle_alpha   90.00
_cell.angle_beta   90.00
_cell.angle_gamma   90.00
#
_symmetry.space_group_name_H-M   'P 1'
#
loop_
_entity.id
_entity.type
_entity.pdbx_description
1 polymer ?
#
loop_
_entity_poly.entity_id
_entity_poly.type
_entity_poly.pdbx_seq_one_letter_code
_entity_poly.pdbx_strand_id
1 'polypeptide(L)' 'MAKILLVEDEVNIASFIERGLKEFGHSVSVANDGDAGWELIRQEAFDLLILDIIMPKMNGLELCRLYRQQYGYLT' A
#
# COMPACT_ATOMS: atom_id res chain seq x y z
N MET A 1 -12.15 -2.75 12.01
CA MET A 1 -10.81 -2.18 11.84
C MET A 1 -10.02 -3.00 10.82
N ALA A 2 -9.40 -2.36 9.87
CA ALA A 2 -8.63 -3.04 8.84
C ALA A 2 -7.15 -2.71 8.97
N LYS A 3 -6.30 -3.61 8.53
CA LYS A 3 -4.86 -3.39 8.41
C LYS A 3 -4.56 -3.02 6.97
N ILE A 4 -4.17 -1.78 6.75
CA ILE A 4 -4.08 -1.17 5.42
C ILE A 4 -2.62 -0.83 5.10
N LEU A 5 -2.19 -1.18 3.88
CA LEU A 5 -0.93 -0.69 3.33
C LEU A 5 -1.25 0.39 2.30
N LEU A 6 -0.68 1.57 2.51
CA LEU A 6 -0.78 2.68 1.58
C LEU A 6 0.57 2.87 0.90
N VAL A 7 0.60 2.78 -0.42
CA VAL A 7 1.82 2.99 -1.21
C VAL A 7 1.63 4.26 -2.03
N GLU A 8 2.35 5.31 -1.63
CA GLU A 8 2.21 6.64 -2.21
C GLU A 8 3.54 7.38 -2.09
N ASP A 9 4.07 7.89 -3.19
CA ASP A 9 5.36 8.57 -3.19
C ASP A 9 5.28 10.04 -2.76
N GLU A 10 4.10 10.66 -2.86
CA GLU A 10 3.91 12.04 -2.41
C GLU A 10 3.65 12.05 -0.91
N VAL A 11 4.64 12.53 -0.14
CA VAL A 11 4.62 12.45 1.32
C VAL A 11 3.42 13.15 1.95
N ASN A 12 3.06 14.32 1.42
CA ASN A 12 1.94 15.08 1.98
C ASN A 12 0.60 14.38 1.74
N ILE A 13 0.42 13.80 0.55
CA ILE A 13 -0.78 13.05 0.23
C ILE A 13 -0.87 11.80 1.08
N ALA A 14 0.24 11.05 1.20
CA ALA A 14 0.30 9.85 2.03
C ALA A 14 -0.06 10.17 3.48
N SER A 15 0.50 11.24 4.02
CA SER A 15 0.23 11.65 5.40
C SER A 15 -1.24 12.02 5.61
N PHE A 16 -1.82 12.72 4.64
CA PHE A 16 -3.24 13.10 4.71
C PHE A 16 -4.15 11.87 4.73
N ILE A 17 -3.90 10.93 3.83
CA ILE A 17 -4.69 9.70 3.74
C ILE A 17 -4.51 8.84 4.99
N GLU A 18 -3.26 8.68 5.43
CA GLU A 18 -2.95 7.91 6.63
C GLU A 18 -3.71 8.44 7.84
N ARG A 19 -3.69 9.75 8.01
CA ARG A 19 -4.36 10.38 9.15
C ARG A 19 -5.86 10.14 9.12
N GLY A 20 -6.47 10.30 7.94
CA GLY A 20 -7.91 10.08 7.79
C GLY A 20 -8.31 8.64 8.10
N LEU A 21 -7.53 7.68 7.59
CA LEU A 21 -7.83 6.27 7.83
C LEU A 21 -7.67 5.88 9.30
N LYS A 22 -6.65 6.43 9.96
CA LYS A 22 -6.45 6.18 11.40
C LYS A 22 -7.57 6.74 12.24
N GLU A 23 -8.14 7.86 11.83
CA GLU A 23 -9.30 8.44 12.54
C GLU A 23 -10.51 7.51 12.52
N PHE A 24 -10.64 6.69 11.50
CA PHE A 24 -11.69 5.68 11.42
C PHE A 24 -11.32 4.36 12.09
N GLY A 25 -10.21 4.32 12.81
CA GLY A 25 -9.82 3.15 13.59
C GLY A 25 -9.02 2.11 12.84
N HIS A 26 -8.54 2.40 11.62
CA HIS A 26 -7.73 1.47 10.87
C HIS A 26 -6.26 1.55 11.26
N SER A 27 -5.56 0.43 11.10
CA SER A 27 -4.12 0.38 11.23
C SER A 27 -3.51 0.61 9.84
N VAL A 28 -2.58 1.56 9.72
CA VAL A 28 -2.04 1.96 8.41
C VAL A 28 -0.53 1.91 8.43
N SER A 29 0.05 1.24 7.44
CA SER A 29 1.48 1.29 7.15
C SER A 29 1.66 2.03 5.83
N VAL A 30 2.69 2.86 5.74
CA VAL A 30 2.95 3.66 4.54
C VAL A 30 4.26 3.24 3.92
N ALA A 31 4.25 3.00 2.61
CA ALA A 31 5.45 2.82 1.81
C ALA A 31 5.49 3.94 0.77
N ASN A 32 6.67 4.47 0.51
CA ASN A 32 6.82 5.63 -0.37
C ASN A 32 7.19 5.25 -1.80
N ASP A 33 7.37 3.97 -2.07
CA ASP A 33 7.53 3.46 -3.43
C ASP A 33 7.13 1.99 -3.48
N GLY A 34 7.11 1.44 -4.69
CA GLY A 34 6.67 0.08 -4.90
C GLY A 34 7.60 -0.96 -4.28
N ASP A 35 8.91 -0.70 -4.27
CA ASP A 35 9.85 -1.63 -3.67
C ASP A 35 9.64 -1.75 -2.17
N ALA A 36 9.46 -0.62 -1.49
CA ALA A 36 9.18 -0.61 -0.06
C ALA A 36 7.82 -1.27 0.24
N GLY A 37 6.83 -1.01 -0.62
CA GLY A 37 5.52 -1.64 -0.49
C GLY A 37 5.59 -3.15 -0.62
N TRP A 38 6.35 -3.63 -1.61
CA TRP A 38 6.52 -5.07 -1.82
C TRP A 38 7.18 -5.74 -0.62
N GLU A 39 8.19 -5.09 -0.03
CA GLU A 39 8.83 -5.62 1.17
C GLU A 39 7.87 -5.76 2.33
N LEU A 40 7.00 -4.77 2.53
CA LEU A 40 6.00 -4.84 3.59
C LEU A 40 4.97 -5.94 3.34
N ILE A 41 4.56 -6.12 2.08
CA ILE A 41 3.63 -7.20 1.71
C ILE A 41 4.23 -8.56 2.04
N ARG A 42 5.53 -8.71 1.84
CA ARG A 42 6.22 -9.98 2.13
C ARG A 42 6.37 -10.25 3.61
N GLN A 43 6.38 -9.21 4.44
CA GLN A 43 6.61 -9.33 5.87
C GLN A 43 5.32 -9.46 6.68
N GLU A 44 4.23 -8.89 6.19
CA GLU A 44 2.97 -8.79 6.93
C GLU A 44 1.78 -9.06 6.03
N ALA A 45 0.68 -9.49 6.65
CA ALA A 45 -0.58 -9.62 5.93
C ALA A 45 -1.39 -8.32 6.06
N PHE A 46 -1.97 -7.86 4.96
CA PHE A 46 -2.81 -6.68 4.93
C PHE A 46 -4.20 -7.03 4.46
N ASP A 47 -5.19 -6.30 4.98
CA ASP A 47 -6.58 -6.48 4.55
C ASP A 47 -6.89 -5.70 3.29
N LEU A 48 -6.18 -4.58 3.08
CA LEU A 48 -6.43 -3.69 1.95
C LEU A 48 -5.12 -3.04 1.53
N LEU A 49 -4.94 -2.93 0.21
CA LEU A 49 -3.82 -2.20 -0.37
C LEU A 49 -4.38 -0.99 -1.12
N ILE A 50 -3.85 0.19 -0.81
CA ILE A 50 -4.15 1.42 -1.55
C ILE A 50 -2.88 1.81 -2.28
N LEU A 51 -2.93 1.80 -3.61
CA LEU A 51 -1.74 1.96 -4.44
C LEU A 51 -1.86 3.16 -5.35
N ASP A 52 -0.81 4.00 -5.37
CA ASP A 52 -0.65 4.99 -6.43
C ASP A 52 -0.09 4.28 -7.66
N ILE A 53 -0.68 4.55 -8.82
CA ILE A 53 -0.28 3.92 -10.07
C ILE A 53 1.05 4.47 -10.58
N ILE A 54 1.30 5.76 -10.41
CA ILE A 54 2.49 6.42 -10.94
C ILE A 54 3.50 6.67 -9.83
N MET A 55 4.55 5.87 -9.79
CA MET A 55 5.62 5.98 -8.80
C MET A 55 6.98 5.78 -9.47
N PRO A 56 8.07 6.34 -8.88
CA PRO A 56 9.37 6.37 -9.57
C PRO A 56 10.02 5.02 -9.79
N LYS A 57 9.87 4.06 -8.91
CA LYS A 57 10.55 2.76 -9.05
C LYS A 57 9.60 1.70 -9.57
N MET A 58 8.87 1.08 -8.67
CA MET A 58 7.84 0.12 -9.03
C MET A 58 6.49 0.81 -8.91
N ASN A 59 5.78 1.00 -10.01
CA ASN A 59 4.50 1.70 -9.99
C ASN A 59 3.40 0.78 -9.44
N GLY A 60 2.23 1.37 -9.15
CA GLY A 60 1.14 0.63 -8.54
C GLY A 60 0.62 -0.53 -9.37
N LEU A 61 0.64 -0.42 -10.70
CA LEU A 61 0.22 -1.52 -11.57
C LEU A 61 1.18 -2.70 -11.46
N GLU A 62 2.48 -2.43 -11.45
CA GLU A 62 3.51 -3.45 -11.31
C GLU A 62 3.40 -4.15 -9.98
N LEU A 63 3.22 -3.39 -8.91
CA LEU A 63 3.07 -3.95 -7.57
C LEU A 63 1.82 -4.82 -7.47
N CYS A 64 0.72 -4.36 -8.05
CA CYS A 64 -0.54 -5.10 -8.06
C CYS A 64 -0.37 -6.43 -8.80
N ARG A 65 0.33 -6.42 -9.93
CA ARG A 65 0.60 -7.62 -10.72
C ARG A 65 1.41 -8.63 -9.91
N LEU A 66 2.46 -8.17 -9.24
CA LEU A 66 3.30 -9.04 -8.41
C LEU A 66 2.50 -9.63 -7.25
N TYR A 67 1.66 -8.83 -6.63
CA TYR A 67 0.83 -9.30 -5.54
C TYR A 67 -0.11 -10.42 -6.01
N ARG A 68 -0.74 -10.23 -7.17
CA ARG A 68 -1.65 -11.23 -7.70
C ARG A 68 -0.95 -12.54 -8.06
N GLN A 69 0.28 -12.46 -8.57
CA GLN A 69 1.06 -13.64 -8.87
C GLN A 69 1.40 -14.45 -7.62
N GLN A 70 1.73 -13.75 -6.53
CA GLN A 70 2.18 -14.40 -5.30
C GLN A 70 1.02 -14.88 -4.43
N TYR A 71 -0.04 -14.08 -4.33
CA TYR A 71 -1.11 -14.30 -3.37
C TYR A 71 -2.48 -14.54 -3.99
N GLY A 72 -2.57 -14.52 -5.31
CA GLY A 72 -3.83 -14.66 -6.02
C GLY A 72 -4.58 -13.33 -6.12
N TYR A 73 -5.83 -13.41 -6.57
CA TYR A 73 -6.62 -12.20 -6.75
C TYR A 73 -7.18 -11.70 -5.44
N LEU A 74 -7.05 -10.38 -5.24
CA LEU A 74 -7.72 -9.70 -4.15
C LEU A 74 -9.11 -9.27 -4.63
N THR A 75 -10.05 -9.44 -3.81
CA THR A 75 -11.39 -8.94 -4.08
C THR A 75 -11.55 -7.56 -3.47
#